data_275810cb00552b751f035e7b8aa697c2
#
_entry.id   275810cb00552b751f035e7b8aa697c2
#
_cell.length_a   1.000
_cell.length_b   1.000
_cell.length_c   1.000
_cell.angle_alpha   90.00
_cell.angle_beta   90.00
_cell.angle_gamma   90.00
#
_symmetry.space_group_name_H-M   'P 1'
#
loop_
_entity.id
_entity.type
_entity.pdbx_description
1 polymer ?
#
loop_
_entity_poly.entity_id
_entity_poly.type
_entity_poly.pdbx_seq_one_letter_code
_entity_poly.pdbx_strand_id
1 'polypeptide(L)'
;MCIIKLTNERAWRTYIGGKLIDEFHGKIPGNDSHFPEEWIMSLTECRNAGREDVKNEGMSRDVLTGRLLSDIIGEDAEKLLGTRHYEKFGASTGVLIKLIDSAERLSIQVHPDKEKAKKYFGSAYGKTESWHILGRREGTKEKPCIYLGFKEGVDKKLWREIFDSQDIEKMLSCLNRIEVKEGDTYLI
;
A
#
# COMPACT_ATOMS: atom_id res chain seq x y z
N MET A 1 30.45 -4.12 -3.55
CA MET A 1 28.98 -4.14 -3.36
C MET A 1 28.70 -3.23 -2.18
N CYS A 2 27.89 -2.18 -2.34
CA CYS A 2 27.52 -1.31 -1.24
C CYS A 2 26.16 -1.79 -0.71
N ILE A 3 26.04 -2.01 0.59
CA ILE A 3 24.78 -2.34 1.25
C ILE A 3 24.27 -1.07 1.91
N ILE A 4 23.06 -0.64 1.55
CA ILE A 4 22.36 0.49 2.17
C ILE A 4 21.35 -0.10 3.16
N LYS A 5 21.48 0.22 4.44
CA LYS A 5 20.51 -0.15 5.45
C LYS A 5 19.45 0.93 5.54
N LEU A 6 18.20 0.56 5.31
CA LEU A 6 17.09 1.50 5.27
C LEU A 6 16.34 1.56 6.60
N THR A 7 15.73 2.71 6.84
CA THR A 7 14.79 2.96 7.93
C THR A 7 13.46 2.27 7.68
N ASN A 8 12.72 1.98 8.74
CA ASN A 8 11.36 1.42 8.70
C ASN A 8 10.36 2.58 8.65
N GLU A 9 10.05 3.06 7.45
CA GLU A 9 9.18 4.22 7.27
C GLU A 9 7.71 3.84 7.31
N ARG A 10 6.99 4.43 8.24
CA ARG A 10 5.54 4.24 8.40
C ARG A 10 4.77 5.33 7.66
N ALA A 11 3.65 4.95 7.08
CA ALA A 11 2.77 5.85 6.37
C ALA A 11 1.44 6.02 7.12
N TRP A 12 1.03 7.26 7.32
CA TRP A 12 -0.24 7.60 7.94
C TRP A 12 -1.42 7.22 7.05
N ARG A 13 -2.50 6.72 7.69
CA ARG A 13 -3.76 6.37 7.01
C ARG A 13 -4.95 6.81 7.85
N THR A 14 -6.10 6.93 7.20
CA THR A 14 -7.38 7.21 7.86
C THR A 14 -7.85 6.04 8.73
N TYR A 15 -7.39 4.83 8.48
CA TYR A 15 -7.68 3.63 9.28
C TYR A 15 -6.55 3.35 10.28
N ILE A 16 -6.87 2.60 11.32
CA ILE A 16 -5.92 2.25 12.37
C ILE A 16 -5.39 0.82 12.20
N GLY A 17 -4.19 0.62 12.75
CA GLY A 17 -3.49 -0.66 12.75
C GLY A 17 -2.02 -0.49 13.10
N GLY A 18 -1.18 -1.46 12.71
CA GLY A 18 0.27 -1.38 12.85
C GLY A 18 0.84 -2.11 14.03
N LYS A 19 0.01 -2.64 14.94
CA LYS A 19 0.44 -3.42 16.10
C LYS A 19 1.34 -4.60 15.71
N LEU A 20 0.92 -5.40 14.71
CA LEU A 20 1.68 -6.57 14.29
C LEU A 20 3.00 -6.19 13.59
N ILE A 21 3.06 -5.03 12.94
CA ILE A 21 4.33 -4.54 12.36
C ILE A 21 5.28 -4.08 13.50
N ASP A 22 4.76 -3.44 14.55
CA ASP A 22 5.54 -3.11 15.74
C ASP A 22 6.14 -4.38 16.38
N GLU A 23 5.31 -5.42 16.57
CA GLU A 23 5.72 -6.71 17.14
C GLU A 23 6.72 -7.43 16.23
N PHE A 24 6.56 -7.38 14.92
CA PHE A 24 7.52 -7.90 13.94
C PHE A 24 8.91 -7.26 14.08
N HIS A 25 8.96 -5.98 14.44
CA HIS A 25 10.21 -5.26 14.74
C HIS A 25 10.66 -5.37 16.21
N GLY A 26 10.03 -6.25 17.00
CA GLY A 26 10.45 -6.53 18.39
C GLY A 26 9.92 -5.56 19.44
N LYS A 27 9.03 -4.63 19.07
CA LYS A 27 8.34 -3.74 20.01
C LYS A 27 7.13 -4.46 20.61
N ILE A 28 7.26 -5.00 21.81
CA ILE A 28 6.22 -5.79 22.49
C ILE A 28 5.81 -5.13 23.79
N PRO A 29 4.51 -4.85 24.04
CA PRO A 29 3.41 -4.97 23.07
C PRO A 29 3.47 -3.90 22.00
N GLY A 30 3.07 -4.26 20.77
CA GLY A 30 2.84 -3.31 19.70
C GLY A 30 1.55 -2.50 19.92
N ASN A 31 1.43 -1.37 19.22
CA ASN A 31 0.27 -0.48 19.34
C ASN A 31 -0.39 -0.23 17.99
N ASP A 32 -1.70 -0.18 17.99
CA ASP A 32 -2.47 0.31 16.86
C ASP A 32 -2.50 1.83 16.83
N SER A 33 -2.33 2.40 15.65
CA SER A 33 -2.35 3.84 15.42
C SER A 33 -2.71 4.14 13.96
N HIS A 34 -2.71 5.42 13.59
CA HIS A 34 -2.85 5.83 12.20
C HIS A 34 -1.60 5.58 11.33
N PHE A 35 -0.68 4.70 11.75
CA PHE A 35 0.49 4.28 10.97
C PHE A 35 0.49 2.76 10.70
N PRO A 36 -0.55 2.24 10.02
CA PRO A 36 -0.76 0.81 9.81
C PRO A 36 0.04 0.22 8.65
N GLU A 37 0.74 1.04 7.89
CA GLU A 37 1.53 0.63 6.73
C GLU A 37 3.01 0.95 6.95
N GLU A 38 3.89 0.02 6.63
CA GLU A 38 5.32 0.27 6.49
C GLU A 38 5.70 0.17 5.02
N TRP A 39 6.34 1.19 4.48
CA TRP A 39 6.78 1.27 3.11
C TRP A 39 8.24 0.91 2.98
N ILE A 40 8.51 -0.22 2.33
CA ILE A 40 9.83 -0.81 2.23
C ILE A 40 10.51 -0.33 0.95
N MET A 41 11.74 0.19 1.06
CA MET A 41 12.53 0.67 -0.08
C MET A 41 11.75 1.68 -0.95
N SER A 42 10.96 2.52 -0.28
CA SER A 42 10.06 3.45 -0.98
C SER A 42 10.77 4.70 -1.46
N LEU A 43 10.54 5.03 -2.72
CA LEU A 43 10.86 6.32 -3.33
C LEU A 43 9.63 7.22 -3.44
N THR A 44 8.48 6.75 -2.96
CA THR A 44 7.18 7.40 -3.13
C THR A 44 6.76 8.08 -1.85
N GLU A 45 6.39 9.36 -1.95
CA GLU A 45 5.80 10.10 -0.84
C GLU A 45 4.35 9.70 -0.62
N CYS A 46 4.00 9.43 0.63
CA CYS A 46 2.63 9.21 1.06
C CYS A 46 1.90 10.55 1.12
N ARG A 47 0.77 10.67 0.45
CA ARG A 47 -0.06 11.87 0.43
C ARG A 47 -1.44 11.57 0.98
N ASN A 48 -1.86 12.38 1.94
CA ASN A 48 -3.16 12.29 2.59
C ASN A 48 -3.81 13.67 2.63
N ALA A 49 -5.11 13.74 2.38
CA ALA A 49 -5.87 14.97 2.53
C ALA A 49 -5.80 15.49 3.98
N GLY A 50 -5.58 16.80 4.14
CA GLY A 50 -5.39 17.45 5.43
C GLY A 50 -4.00 17.26 6.06
N ARG A 51 -3.03 16.70 5.31
CA ARG A 51 -1.62 16.52 5.71
C ARG A 51 -0.64 16.97 4.63
N GLU A 52 -1.00 17.96 3.86
CA GLU A 52 -0.23 18.46 2.71
C GLU A 52 1.10 19.11 3.12
N ASP A 53 1.22 19.49 4.39
CA ASP A 53 2.43 20.04 5.02
C ASP A 53 3.47 18.97 5.39
N VAL A 54 3.05 17.71 5.55
CA VAL A 54 3.95 16.59 5.86
C VAL A 54 4.70 16.17 4.60
N LYS A 55 6.03 16.29 4.62
CA LYS A 55 6.89 15.96 3.48
C LYS A 55 7.67 14.69 3.70
N ASN A 56 7.90 13.96 2.60
CA ASN A 56 8.70 12.73 2.56
C ASN A 56 8.14 11.60 3.45
N GLU A 57 6.87 11.63 3.85
CA GLU A 57 6.26 10.56 4.62
C GLU A 57 6.25 9.26 3.80
N GLY A 58 6.68 8.15 4.41
CA GLY A 58 6.78 6.84 3.77
C GLY A 58 7.98 6.67 2.82
N MET A 59 8.80 7.70 2.60
CA MET A 59 10.02 7.60 1.80
C MET A 59 11.17 7.04 2.63
N SER A 60 11.80 5.97 2.14
CA SER A 60 12.90 5.30 2.86
C SER A 60 14.16 6.17 2.92
N ARG A 61 14.87 6.05 4.06
CA ARG A 61 16.14 6.74 4.32
C ARG A 61 17.24 5.75 4.63
N ASP A 62 18.46 6.12 4.28
CA ASP A 62 19.65 5.43 4.77
C ASP A 62 19.81 5.67 6.29
N VAL A 63 19.91 4.60 7.05
CA VAL A 63 20.05 4.64 8.53
C VAL A 63 21.30 5.40 8.98
N LEU A 64 22.39 5.33 8.19
CA LEU A 64 23.68 5.93 8.58
C LEU A 64 23.72 7.44 8.33
N THR A 65 23.13 7.88 7.22
CA THR A 65 23.26 9.28 6.76
C THR A 65 21.98 10.10 6.90
N GLY A 66 20.83 9.43 7.10
CA GLY A 66 19.50 10.07 7.10
C GLY A 66 19.03 10.54 5.72
N ARG A 67 19.83 10.35 4.67
CA ARG A 67 19.49 10.79 3.31
C ARG A 67 18.35 9.95 2.74
N LEU A 68 17.50 10.57 1.96
CA LEU A 68 16.45 9.87 1.22
C LEU A 68 17.07 8.88 0.24
N LEU A 69 16.49 7.69 0.15
CA LEU A 69 16.90 6.69 -0.84
C LEU A 69 16.70 7.20 -2.27
N SER A 70 15.69 8.05 -2.51
CA SER A 70 15.49 8.71 -3.81
C SER A 70 16.68 9.56 -4.23
N ASP A 71 17.29 10.32 -3.29
CA ASP A 71 18.43 11.17 -3.58
C ASP A 71 19.68 10.33 -3.86
N ILE A 72 19.88 9.27 -3.07
CA ILE A 72 21.01 8.34 -3.24
C ILE A 72 20.91 7.63 -4.61
N ILE A 73 19.72 7.16 -4.99
CA ILE A 73 19.51 6.53 -6.30
C ILE A 73 19.67 7.57 -7.42
N GLY A 74 19.17 8.79 -7.23
CA GLY A 74 19.27 9.87 -8.22
C GLY A 74 20.70 10.24 -8.59
N GLU A 75 21.67 10.08 -7.68
CA GLU A 75 23.09 10.36 -7.92
C GLU A 75 23.78 9.33 -8.83
N ASP A 76 23.43 8.06 -8.77
CA ASP A 76 24.06 7.00 -9.57
C ASP A 76 23.07 5.85 -9.85
N ALA A 77 21.94 6.20 -10.48
CA ALA A 77 20.83 5.28 -10.68
C ALA A 77 21.22 4.06 -11.50
N GLU A 78 22.03 4.24 -12.54
CA GLU A 78 22.47 3.14 -13.41
C GLU A 78 23.30 2.10 -12.64
N LYS A 79 24.21 2.54 -11.79
CA LYS A 79 25.05 1.65 -10.97
C LYS A 79 24.23 0.93 -9.88
N LEU A 80 23.26 1.62 -9.27
CA LEU A 80 22.47 1.08 -8.18
C LEU A 80 21.35 0.15 -8.66
N LEU A 81 20.68 0.49 -9.78
CA LEU A 81 19.56 -0.25 -10.32
C LEU A 81 19.93 -1.18 -11.48
N GLY A 82 21.12 -1.00 -12.06
CA GLY A 82 21.62 -1.72 -13.22
C GLY A 82 21.19 -1.07 -14.55
N THR A 83 22.10 -1.11 -15.55
CA THR A 83 21.94 -0.47 -16.86
C THR A 83 20.60 -0.80 -17.53
N ARG A 84 20.26 -2.10 -17.62
CA ARG A 84 19.02 -2.53 -18.27
C ARG A 84 17.76 -2.00 -17.61
N HIS A 85 17.76 -1.88 -16.28
CA HIS A 85 16.63 -1.33 -15.54
C HIS A 85 16.56 0.18 -15.73
N TYR A 86 17.71 0.86 -15.61
CA TYR A 86 17.81 2.30 -15.75
C TYR A 86 17.39 2.80 -17.15
N GLU A 87 17.82 2.13 -18.22
CA GLU A 87 17.39 2.44 -19.60
C GLU A 87 15.87 2.38 -19.79
N LYS A 88 15.18 1.50 -19.03
CA LYS A 88 13.73 1.29 -19.18
C LYS A 88 12.89 2.15 -18.23
N PHE A 89 13.35 2.38 -17.01
CA PHE A 89 12.56 2.97 -15.93
C PHE A 89 13.21 4.21 -15.28
N GLY A 90 14.41 4.58 -15.69
CA GLY A 90 15.17 5.67 -15.08
C GLY A 90 15.55 5.37 -13.63
N ALA A 91 15.51 6.38 -12.80
CA ALA A 91 15.83 6.28 -11.37
C ALA A 91 14.68 5.72 -10.50
N SER A 92 13.67 5.12 -11.09
CA SER A 92 12.53 4.51 -10.39
C SER A 92 12.80 3.05 -10.07
N THR A 93 12.43 2.59 -8.87
CA THR A 93 12.42 1.15 -8.52
C THR A 93 11.33 0.38 -9.26
N GLY A 94 10.31 1.08 -9.80
CA GLY A 94 9.19 0.49 -10.52
C GLY A 94 8.19 -0.27 -9.64
N VAL A 95 8.42 -0.29 -8.32
CA VAL A 95 7.57 -1.02 -7.35
C VAL A 95 7.49 -0.25 -6.04
N LEU A 96 6.35 -0.37 -5.35
CA LEU A 96 6.16 0.03 -3.96
C LEU A 96 5.79 -1.22 -3.15
N ILE A 97 6.64 -1.58 -2.20
CA ILE A 97 6.44 -2.72 -1.32
C ILE A 97 5.94 -2.21 0.03
N LYS A 98 4.89 -2.85 0.57
CA LYS A 98 4.30 -2.47 1.85
C LYS A 98 4.09 -3.68 2.74
N LEU A 99 4.33 -3.52 4.04
CA LEU A 99 3.66 -4.30 5.07
C LEU A 99 2.42 -3.55 5.48
N ILE A 100 1.28 -4.23 5.53
CA ILE A 100 -0.01 -3.64 5.93
C ILE A 100 -0.57 -4.48 7.07
N ASP A 101 -0.81 -3.85 8.21
CA ASP A 101 -1.48 -4.47 9.34
C ASP A 101 -2.68 -3.59 9.74
N SER A 102 -3.86 -3.99 9.34
CA SER A 102 -5.10 -3.24 9.59
C SER A 102 -5.87 -3.83 10.75
N ALA A 103 -6.27 -2.98 11.71
CA ALA A 103 -7.17 -3.35 12.81
C ALA A 103 -8.64 -3.23 12.43
N GLU A 104 -8.92 -2.61 11.29
CA GLU A 104 -10.27 -2.39 10.76
C GLU A 104 -10.29 -2.56 9.24
N ARG A 105 -11.47 -2.66 8.65
CA ARG A 105 -11.61 -2.81 7.20
C ARG A 105 -11.11 -1.57 6.46
N LEU A 106 -10.29 -1.78 5.44
CA LEU A 106 -9.85 -0.72 4.54
C LEU A 106 -11.02 -0.15 3.73
N SER A 107 -10.87 1.08 3.26
CA SER A 107 -11.81 1.68 2.32
C SER A 107 -11.98 0.84 1.06
N ILE A 108 -13.18 0.85 0.48
CA ILE A 108 -13.41 0.26 -0.84
C ILE A 108 -12.69 1.13 -1.86
N GLN A 109 -11.84 0.52 -2.69
CA GLN A 109 -10.97 1.20 -3.64
C GLN A 109 -11.15 0.64 -5.05
N VAL A 110 -10.85 1.47 -6.04
CA VAL A 110 -10.68 1.05 -7.44
C VAL A 110 -9.27 1.42 -7.89
N HIS A 111 -8.62 0.48 -8.57
CA HIS A 111 -7.28 0.71 -9.09
C HIS A 111 -7.35 1.25 -10.53
N PRO A 112 -6.72 2.40 -10.83
CA PRO A 112 -6.74 2.95 -12.17
C PRO A 112 -5.86 2.11 -13.12
N ASP A 113 -6.35 1.91 -14.34
CA ASP A 113 -5.51 1.50 -15.46
C ASP A 113 -4.55 2.62 -15.87
N LYS A 114 -3.63 2.36 -16.82
CA LYS A 114 -2.63 3.34 -17.25
C LYS A 114 -3.25 4.63 -17.82
N GLU A 115 -4.35 4.52 -18.55
CA GLU A 115 -5.02 5.67 -19.14
C GLU A 115 -5.60 6.58 -18.07
N LYS A 116 -6.34 6.00 -17.13
CA LYS A 116 -6.93 6.73 -16.00
C LYS A 116 -5.88 7.25 -15.03
N ALA A 117 -4.81 6.48 -14.78
CA ALA A 117 -3.69 6.93 -13.96
C ALA A 117 -3.01 8.15 -14.56
N LYS A 118 -2.78 8.17 -15.87
CA LYS A 118 -2.23 9.34 -16.57
C LYS A 118 -3.17 10.54 -16.51
N LYS A 119 -4.46 10.31 -16.77
CA LYS A 119 -5.47 11.37 -16.83
C LYS A 119 -5.72 12.05 -15.49
N TYR A 120 -5.84 11.27 -14.41
CA TYR A 120 -6.31 11.78 -13.12
C TYR A 120 -5.20 12.01 -12.10
N PHE A 121 -4.04 11.35 -12.26
CA PHE A 121 -2.95 11.39 -11.28
C PHE A 121 -1.60 11.80 -11.89
N GLY A 122 -1.52 12.03 -13.21
CA GLY A 122 -0.25 12.34 -13.90
C GLY A 122 0.76 11.19 -13.87
N SER A 123 0.32 9.96 -13.54
CA SER A 123 1.18 8.79 -13.43
C SER A 123 1.31 8.06 -14.76
N ALA A 124 2.51 7.63 -15.10
CA ALA A 124 2.77 6.77 -16.25
C ALA A 124 2.35 5.31 -16.03
N TYR A 125 2.05 4.94 -14.79
CA TYR A 125 1.73 3.58 -14.37
C TYR A 125 0.30 3.50 -13.85
N GLY A 126 -0.43 2.44 -14.23
CA GLY A 126 -1.62 2.02 -13.49
C GLY A 126 -1.23 1.48 -12.11
N LYS A 127 -2.22 1.22 -11.27
CA LYS A 127 -1.98 0.63 -9.95
C LYS A 127 -2.21 -0.89 -10.01
N THR A 128 -1.30 -1.61 -10.70
CA THR A 128 -1.25 -3.08 -10.59
C THR A 128 -0.73 -3.44 -9.20
N GLU A 129 -1.44 -4.29 -8.50
CA GLU A 129 -1.14 -4.64 -7.11
C GLU A 129 -1.33 -6.15 -6.90
N SER A 130 -0.56 -6.72 -6.00
CA SER A 130 -0.80 -8.07 -5.48
C SER A 130 -0.64 -8.06 -3.97
N TRP A 131 -1.44 -8.89 -3.29
CA TRP A 131 -1.37 -9.07 -1.85
C TRP A 131 -0.90 -10.48 -1.53
N HIS A 132 0.07 -10.58 -0.64
CA HIS A 132 0.50 -11.83 -0.03
C HIS A 132 0.13 -11.81 1.45
N ILE A 133 -0.61 -12.81 1.91
CA ILE A 133 -1.12 -12.87 3.28
C ILE A 133 -0.03 -13.45 4.19
N LEU A 134 0.48 -12.63 5.09
CA LEU A 134 1.54 -13.00 6.03
C LEU A 134 1.01 -13.62 7.32
N GLY A 135 -0.25 -13.36 7.67
CA GLY A 135 -0.84 -13.85 8.89
C GLY A 135 -2.17 -13.19 9.19
N ARG A 136 -2.64 -13.33 10.41
CA ARG A 136 -3.89 -12.74 10.89
C ARG A 136 -3.72 -12.17 12.29
N ARG A 137 -4.58 -11.23 12.64
CA ARG A 137 -4.71 -10.77 14.03
C ARG A 137 -5.39 -11.82 14.88
N GLU A 138 -4.84 -12.10 16.05
CA GLU A 138 -5.47 -12.97 17.03
C GLU A 138 -6.63 -12.27 17.74
N GLY A 139 -7.58 -13.06 18.28
CA GLY A 139 -8.71 -12.54 19.07
C GLY A 139 -9.83 -11.90 18.25
N THR A 140 -9.75 -11.89 16.92
CA THR A 140 -10.84 -11.45 16.05
C THR A 140 -11.91 -12.56 15.94
N LYS A 141 -13.20 -12.19 16.13
CA LYS A 141 -14.31 -13.13 15.99
C LYS A 141 -14.54 -13.56 14.53
N GLU A 142 -14.22 -12.67 13.60
CA GLU A 142 -14.41 -12.92 12.18
C GLU A 142 -13.16 -13.57 11.57
N LYS A 143 -13.38 -14.43 10.60
CA LYS A 143 -12.32 -14.97 9.79
C LYS A 143 -11.73 -13.88 8.90
N PRO A 144 -10.40 -13.84 8.74
CA PRO A 144 -9.77 -12.87 7.87
C PRO A 144 -10.29 -13.02 6.44
N CYS A 145 -10.59 -11.90 5.81
CA CYS A 145 -11.13 -11.88 4.45
C CYS A 145 -10.69 -10.65 3.66
N ILE A 146 -10.77 -10.78 2.36
CA ILE A 146 -10.70 -9.66 1.42
C ILE A 146 -12.03 -9.56 0.66
N TYR A 147 -12.32 -8.36 0.16
CA TYR A 147 -13.41 -8.11 -0.77
C TYR A 147 -12.80 -7.82 -2.13
N LEU A 148 -13.05 -8.68 -3.13
CA LEU A 148 -12.40 -8.59 -4.44
C LEU A 148 -13.38 -8.85 -5.57
N GLY A 149 -13.54 -7.83 -6.43
CA GLY A 149 -14.40 -7.89 -7.60
C GLY A 149 -15.90 -7.89 -7.28
N PHE A 150 -16.70 -7.56 -8.28
CA PHE A 150 -18.16 -7.52 -8.16
C PHE A 150 -18.77 -8.91 -8.27
N LYS A 151 -19.85 -9.12 -7.55
CA LYS A 151 -20.72 -10.29 -7.75
C LYS A 151 -21.44 -10.22 -9.09
N GLU A 152 -21.88 -11.36 -9.58
CA GLU A 152 -22.74 -11.44 -10.76
C GLU A 152 -24.01 -10.62 -10.57
N GLY A 153 -24.44 -9.95 -11.64
CA GLY A 153 -25.64 -9.09 -11.63
C GLY A 153 -25.44 -7.66 -11.12
N VAL A 154 -24.26 -7.33 -10.58
CA VAL A 154 -23.95 -5.94 -10.20
C VAL A 154 -23.53 -5.15 -11.44
N ASP A 155 -24.41 -4.29 -11.93
CA ASP A 155 -24.13 -3.40 -13.05
C ASP A 155 -23.71 -1.99 -12.59
N LYS A 156 -23.30 -1.16 -13.56
CA LYS A 156 -22.83 0.22 -13.29
C LYS A 156 -23.91 1.11 -12.68
N LYS A 157 -25.18 0.90 -13.05
CA LYS A 157 -26.30 1.72 -12.56
C LYS A 157 -26.56 1.42 -11.09
N LEU A 158 -26.72 0.14 -10.74
CA LEU A 158 -26.89 -0.30 -9.36
C LEU A 158 -25.73 0.16 -8.48
N TRP A 159 -24.48 -0.05 -8.95
CA TRP A 159 -23.31 0.39 -8.20
C TRP A 159 -23.28 1.91 -7.99
N ARG A 160 -23.64 2.69 -9.02
CA ARG A 160 -23.71 4.15 -8.92
C ARG A 160 -24.72 4.62 -7.88
N GLU A 161 -25.91 4.06 -7.87
CA GLU A 161 -26.97 4.39 -6.91
C GLU A 161 -26.51 4.09 -5.46
N ILE A 162 -25.91 2.93 -5.23
CA ILE A 162 -25.39 2.53 -3.92
C ILE A 162 -24.21 3.42 -3.49
N PHE A 163 -23.30 3.71 -4.42
CA PHE A 163 -22.16 4.58 -4.18
C PHE A 163 -22.59 6.00 -3.81
N ASP A 164 -23.52 6.58 -4.56
CA ASP A 164 -24.00 7.95 -4.30
C ASP A 164 -24.74 8.05 -2.95
N SER A 165 -25.39 6.99 -2.50
CA SER A 165 -26.02 6.92 -1.18
C SER A 165 -25.03 6.63 -0.04
N GLN A 166 -23.79 6.26 -0.34
CA GLN A 166 -22.76 5.82 0.62
C GLN A 166 -23.24 4.70 1.58
N ASP A 167 -24.11 3.82 1.09
CA ASP A 167 -24.58 2.64 1.83
C ASP A 167 -23.49 1.55 1.81
N ILE A 168 -22.61 1.60 2.81
CA ILE A 168 -21.43 0.73 2.90
C ILE A 168 -21.82 -0.74 2.98
N GLU A 169 -22.90 -1.10 3.68
CA GLU A 169 -23.34 -2.49 3.77
C GLU A 169 -23.78 -3.04 2.41
N LYS A 170 -24.55 -2.25 1.66
CA LYS A 170 -24.91 -2.62 0.29
C LYS A 170 -23.70 -2.65 -0.63
N MET A 171 -22.75 -1.70 -0.50
CA MET A 171 -21.51 -1.75 -1.27
C MET A 171 -20.75 -3.06 -1.03
N LEU A 172 -20.58 -3.47 0.22
CA LEU A 172 -19.94 -4.74 0.57
C LEU A 172 -20.73 -5.95 0.07
N SER A 173 -22.05 -5.90 0.12
CA SER A 173 -22.91 -6.99 -0.39
C SER A 173 -22.76 -7.22 -1.90
N CYS A 174 -22.34 -6.19 -2.65
CA CYS A 174 -22.06 -6.27 -4.08
C CYS A 174 -20.69 -6.89 -4.43
N LEU A 175 -19.82 -7.08 -3.44
CA LEU A 175 -18.46 -7.58 -3.65
C LEU A 175 -18.34 -9.06 -3.22
N ASN A 176 -17.40 -9.77 -3.85
CA ASN A 176 -17.07 -11.12 -3.43
C ASN A 176 -16.24 -11.06 -2.16
N ARG A 177 -16.75 -11.67 -1.07
CA ARG A 177 -16.01 -11.86 0.18
C ARG A 177 -15.25 -13.19 0.10
N ILE A 178 -13.94 -13.13 0.19
CA ILE A 178 -13.03 -14.25 0.08
C ILE A 178 -12.33 -14.44 1.42
N GLU A 179 -12.51 -15.60 2.08
CA GLU A 179 -11.72 -15.94 3.26
C GLU A 179 -10.27 -16.20 2.83
N VAL A 180 -9.33 -15.67 3.60
CA VAL A 180 -7.91 -15.78 3.30
C VAL A 180 -7.16 -16.48 4.43
N LYS A 181 -6.02 -17.08 4.09
CA LYS A 181 -5.11 -17.72 5.04
C LYS A 181 -3.67 -17.31 4.73
N GLU A 182 -2.81 -17.48 5.71
CA GLU A 182 -1.37 -17.29 5.54
C GLU A 182 -0.83 -18.07 4.34
N GLY A 183 0.01 -17.42 3.53
CA GLY A 183 0.58 -17.95 2.30
C GLY A 183 -0.27 -17.73 1.03
N ASP A 184 -1.53 -17.32 1.15
CA ASP A 184 -2.35 -16.98 -0.02
C ASP A 184 -1.80 -15.73 -0.72
N THR A 185 -1.92 -15.71 -2.05
CA THR A 185 -1.55 -14.55 -2.88
C THR A 185 -2.68 -14.19 -3.83
N TYR A 186 -3.01 -12.91 -3.90
CA TYR A 186 -4.09 -12.38 -4.74
C TYR A 186 -3.55 -11.29 -5.65
N LEU A 187 -3.88 -11.36 -6.94
CA LEU A 187 -3.69 -10.27 -7.88
C LEU A 187 -4.94 -9.38 -7.85
N ILE A 188 -4.74 -8.09 -7.59
CA ILE A 188 -5.81 -7.11 -7.45
C ILE A 188 -6.06 -6.37 -8.77
#